data_f46a6581440ae6e7575e332cee233750
#
_entry.id   f46a6581440ae6e7575e332cee233750
#
_cell.length_a   1.000
_cell.length_b   1.000
_cell.length_c   1.000
_cell.angle_alpha   90.00
_cell.angle_beta   90.00
_cell.angle_gamma   90.00
#
_symmetry.space_group_name_H-M   'P 1'
#
loop_
_entity.id
_entity.type
_entity.pdbx_description
1 polymer ?
#
loop_
_entity_poly.entity_id
_entity_poly.type
_entity_poly.pdbx_seq_one_letter_code
_entity_poly.pdbx_strand_id
1 'polypeptide(L)'
;MSQIPPPAPTRVLSAEDEPLVWIDCEMTGLDPKRDRLLEIACIVTDGQLQPVDEGVSYVIRTEPHILEGMDEWCTRTHSQTGLYAACLDEACSHPHLDVRTAILAYVLDRVPTARKACLAGSSVHADKMFLVNEMPELMAHLHYRIV
;
A
#
# COMPACT_ATOMS: atom_id res chain seq x y z
N MET A 1 -3.72 -16.99 12.35
CA MET A 1 -3.62 -15.74 11.62
C MET A 1 -3.16 -16.02 10.21
N SER A 2 -3.94 -15.59 9.24
CA SER A 2 -3.59 -15.76 7.84
C SER A 2 -2.40 -14.86 7.50
N GLN A 3 -1.30 -15.45 7.04
CA GLN A 3 -0.17 -14.69 6.52
C GLN A 3 -0.27 -14.69 4.99
N ILE A 4 0.05 -13.56 4.40
CA ILE A 4 0.03 -13.36 2.96
C ILE A 4 1.42 -12.94 2.48
N PRO A 5 2.42 -13.82 2.58
CA PRO A 5 3.76 -13.47 2.16
C PRO A 5 3.76 -13.09 0.68
N PRO A 6 4.50 -12.04 0.30
CA PRO A 6 4.63 -11.70 -1.11
C PRO A 6 5.38 -12.80 -1.85
N PRO A 7 5.23 -12.87 -3.18
CA PRO A 7 6.02 -13.82 -3.97
C PRO A 7 7.52 -13.52 -3.83
N ALA A 8 8.34 -14.54 -4.00
CA ALA A 8 9.78 -14.40 -3.95
C ALA A 8 10.25 -13.41 -5.03
N PRO A 9 11.27 -12.57 -4.74
CA PRO A 9 11.75 -11.60 -5.71
C PRO A 9 12.48 -12.29 -6.85
N THR A 10 12.26 -11.80 -8.09
CA THR A 10 13.00 -12.23 -9.27
C THR A 10 14.17 -11.30 -9.55
N ARG A 11 14.17 -10.12 -8.94
CA ARG A 11 15.22 -9.11 -9.10
C ARG A 11 15.33 -8.30 -7.81
N VAL A 12 16.56 -8.07 -7.35
CA VAL A 12 16.86 -7.25 -6.18
C VAL A 12 17.61 -6.01 -6.65
N LEU A 13 17.14 -4.84 -6.23
CA LEU A 13 17.68 -3.56 -6.67
C LEU A 13 18.63 -2.97 -5.63
N SER A 14 19.68 -2.28 -6.11
CA SER A 14 20.60 -1.48 -5.31
C SER A 14 20.36 0.01 -5.55
N ALA A 15 21.12 0.86 -4.88
CA ALA A 15 21.04 2.31 -5.05
C ALA A 15 21.30 2.76 -6.49
N GLU A 16 22.20 2.06 -7.21
CA GLU A 16 22.55 2.38 -8.59
C GLU A 16 21.39 2.17 -9.55
N ASP A 17 20.44 1.33 -9.20
CA ASP A 17 19.24 1.09 -9.99
C ASP A 17 18.20 2.21 -9.84
N GLU A 18 18.41 3.15 -8.92
CA GLU A 18 17.48 4.25 -8.63
C GLU A 18 16.06 3.74 -8.37
N PRO A 19 15.89 2.86 -7.35
CA PRO A 19 14.63 2.17 -7.17
C PRO A 19 13.49 3.09 -6.77
N LEU A 20 12.29 2.79 -7.30
CA LEU A 20 11.05 3.48 -7.00
C LEU A 20 10.05 2.46 -6.44
N VAL A 21 9.37 2.86 -5.37
CA VAL A 21 8.30 2.07 -4.76
C VAL A 21 6.99 2.78 -5.07
N TRP A 22 6.27 2.26 -6.06
CA TRP A 22 5.00 2.82 -6.50
C TRP A 22 3.89 2.31 -5.62
N ILE A 23 3.15 3.23 -5.01
CA ILE A 23 2.05 2.89 -4.13
C ILE A 23 0.80 3.67 -4.55
N ASP A 24 -0.32 2.97 -4.54
CA ASP A 24 -1.64 3.54 -4.75
C ASP A 24 -2.57 2.98 -3.68
N CYS A 25 -3.26 3.86 -2.97
CA CYS A 25 -4.12 3.50 -1.85
C CYS A 25 -5.55 3.95 -2.08
N GLU A 26 -6.50 3.17 -1.55
CA GLU A 26 -7.89 3.61 -1.38
C GLU A 26 -8.16 3.78 0.11
N MET A 27 -8.91 4.81 0.48
CA MET A 27 -9.14 5.19 1.86
C MET A 27 -10.61 5.47 2.12
N THR A 28 -10.98 5.54 3.41
CA THR A 28 -12.34 5.90 3.82
C THR A 28 -12.66 7.37 3.61
N GLY A 29 -11.67 8.20 3.37
CA GLY A 29 -11.79 9.63 3.16
C GLY A 29 -10.43 10.26 3.01
N LEU A 30 -10.34 11.57 3.14
CA LEU A 30 -9.10 12.32 2.89
C LEU A 30 -8.42 12.85 4.17
N ASP A 31 -9.00 12.62 5.34
CA ASP A 31 -8.43 13.10 6.61
C ASP A 31 -7.58 12.02 7.27
N PRO A 32 -6.25 12.10 7.22
CA PRO A 32 -5.38 11.07 7.78
C PRO A 32 -5.49 10.91 9.29
N LYS A 33 -6.10 11.86 9.98
CA LYS A 33 -6.32 11.78 11.44
C LYS A 33 -7.55 10.94 11.79
N ARG A 34 -8.51 10.84 10.86
CA ARG A 34 -9.78 10.17 11.10
C ARG A 34 -9.98 8.96 10.20
N ASP A 35 -9.53 9.08 8.96
CA ASP A 35 -9.75 8.06 7.94
C ASP A 35 -8.63 7.03 7.94
N ARG A 36 -8.83 5.94 7.22
CA ARG A 36 -7.90 4.82 7.17
C ARG A 36 -7.85 4.18 5.80
N LEU A 37 -6.79 3.41 5.58
CA LEU A 37 -6.59 2.66 4.35
C LEU A 37 -7.58 1.50 4.24
N LEU A 38 -8.13 1.30 3.04
CA LEU A 38 -8.99 0.18 2.68
C LEU A 38 -8.30 -0.79 1.73
N GLU A 39 -7.41 -0.28 0.89
CA GLU A 39 -6.69 -1.08 -0.11
C GLU A 39 -5.35 -0.43 -0.39
N ILE A 40 -4.36 -1.25 -0.65
CA ILE A 40 -3.03 -0.78 -1.06
C ILE A 40 -2.48 -1.68 -2.17
N ALA A 41 -2.00 -1.03 -3.24
CA ALA A 41 -1.25 -1.67 -4.31
C ALA A 41 0.19 -1.15 -4.27
N CYS A 42 1.15 -2.04 -4.53
CA CYS A 42 2.56 -1.70 -4.49
C CYS A 42 3.33 -2.44 -5.58
N ILE A 43 4.16 -1.72 -6.33
CA ILE A 43 5.07 -2.31 -7.30
C ILE A 43 6.41 -1.58 -7.25
N VAL A 44 7.50 -2.34 -7.32
CA VAL A 44 8.86 -1.79 -7.35
C VAL A 44 9.35 -1.75 -8.80
N THR A 45 9.92 -0.61 -9.20
CA THR A 45 10.61 -0.45 -10.49
C THR A 45 12.01 0.10 -10.25
N ASP A 46 12.88 -0.02 -11.25
CA ASP A 46 14.10 0.78 -11.29
C ASP A 46 13.79 2.22 -11.74
N GLY A 47 14.81 3.07 -11.79
CA GLY A 47 14.64 4.47 -12.20
C GLY A 47 14.30 4.65 -13.67
N GLN A 48 14.41 3.58 -14.47
CA GLN A 48 14.00 3.56 -15.89
C GLN A 48 12.59 3.03 -16.08
N LEU A 49 11.85 2.88 -14.97
CA LEU A 49 10.47 2.42 -14.95
C LEU A 49 10.29 0.96 -15.39
N GLN A 50 11.33 0.15 -15.25
CA GLN A 50 11.22 -1.29 -15.50
C GLN A 50 10.76 -1.98 -14.23
N PRO A 51 9.57 -2.60 -14.22
CA PRO A 51 9.09 -3.29 -13.02
C PRO A 51 9.88 -4.56 -12.75
N VAL A 52 10.09 -4.84 -11.48
CA VAL A 52 10.79 -6.08 -11.06
C VAL A 52 9.86 -7.30 -11.12
N ASP A 53 8.54 -7.07 -11.04
CA ASP A 53 7.50 -8.10 -11.13
C ASP A 53 6.14 -7.42 -11.29
N GLU A 54 5.05 -8.17 -11.10
CA GLU A 54 3.70 -7.67 -11.25
C GLU A 54 3.19 -6.85 -10.05
N GLY A 55 3.97 -6.79 -8.98
CA GLY A 55 3.57 -6.10 -7.76
C GLY A 55 2.61 -6.91 -6.92
N VAL A 56 2.10 -6.27 -5.87
CA VAL A 56 1.13 -6.86 -4.95
C VAL A 56 -0.01 -5.88 -4.70
N SER A 57 -1.19 -6.41 -4.35
CA SER A 57 -2.36 -5.61 -4.01
C SER A 57 -3.14 -6.34 -2.94
N TYR A 58 -3.55 -5.61 -1.89
CA TYR A 58 -4.28 -6.19 -0.77
C TYR A 58 -5.44 -5.31 -0.36
N VAL A 59 -6.60 -5.92 -0.14
CA VAL A 59 -7.75 -5.30 0.49
C VAL A 59 -7.66 -5.52 1.99
N ILE A 60 -7.88 -4.46 2.76
CA ILE A 60 -7.82 -4.50 4.22
C ILE A 60 -9.19 -4.76 4.80
N ARG A 61 -9.32 -5.82 5.58
CA ARG A 61 -10.56 -6.14 6.28
C ARG A 61 -10.96 -4.99 7.18
N THR A 62 -12.18 -4.51 7.02
CA THR A 62 -12.65 -3.31 7.70
C THR A 62 -14.01 -3.57 8.32
N GLU A 63 -14.19 -3.12 9.56
CA GLU A 63 -15.44 -3.32 10.29
C GLU A 63 -16.59 -2.53 9.65
N PRO A 64 -17.82 -3.07 9.66
CA PRO A 64 -18.97 -2.41 9.03
C PRO A 64 -19.20 -0.98 9.48
N HIS A 65 -19.03 -0.67 10.77
CA HIS A 65 -19.28 0.68 11.27
C HIS A 65 -18.31 1.72 10.71
N ILE A 66 -17.10 1.31 10.35
CA ILE A 66 -16.12 2.19 9.73
C ILE A 66 -16.57 2.56 8.32
N LEU A 67 -17.01 1.56 7.55
CA LEU A 67 -17.49 1.77 6.19
C LEU A 67 -18.79 2.58 6.17
N GLU A 68 -19.67 2.35 7.13
CA GLU A 68 -20.93 3.11 7.26
C GLU A 68 -20.69 4.58 7.60
N GLY A 69 -19.55 4.91 8.19
CA GLY A 69 -19.17 6.28 8.51
C GLY A 69 -18.60 7.08 7.34
N MET A 70 -18.40 6.46 6.17
CA MET A 70 -17.88 7.16 4.98
C MET A 70 -18.91 8.17 4.45
N ASP A 71 -18.42 9.24 3.79
CA ASP A 71 -19.31 10.17 3.10
C ASP A 71 -19.99 9.50 1.89
N GLU A 72 -20.94 10.22 1.30
CA GLU A 72 -21.72 9.69 0.19
C GLU A 72 -20.86 9.36 -1.03
N TRP A 73 -19.88 10.20 -1.34
CA TRP A 73 -19.01 10.01 -2.49
C TRP A 73 -18.16 8.74 -2.33
N CYS A 74 -17.50 8.56 -1.17
CA CYS A 74 -16.69 7.38 -0.89
C CYS A 74 -17.54 6.12 -0.87
N THR A 75 -18.70 6.16 -0.23
CA THR A 75 -19.64 5.02 -0.18
C THR A 75 -20.03 4.59 -1.59
N ARG A 76 -20.43 5.54 -2.42
CA ARG A 76 -20.84 5.26 -3.79
C ARG A 76 -19.69 4.72 -4.63
N THR A 77 -18.53 5.38 -4.58
CA THR A 77 -17.37 5.02 -5.39
C THR A 77 -16.84 3.64 -5.02
N HIS A 78 -16.66 3.37 -3.73
CA HIS A 78 -16.15 2.08 -3.27
C HIS A 78 -17.18 0.96 -3.45
N SER A 79 -18.46 1.27 -3.44
CA SER A 79 -19.50 0.28 -3.75
C SER A 79 -19.49 -0.10 -5.22
N GLN A 80 -19.31 0.88 -6.12
CA GLN A 80 -19.27 0.65 -7.56
C GLN A 80 -18.07 -0.17 -7.99
N THR A 81 -16.91 0.02 -7.36
CA THR A 81 -15.69 -0.73 -7.68
C THR A 81 -15.65 -2.11 -7.05
N GLY A 82 -16.57 -2.40 -6.14
CA GLY A 82 -16.58 -3.64 -5.37
C GLY A 82 -15.71 -3.63 -4.12
N LEU A 83 -14.99 -2.54 -3.86
CA LEU A 83 -14.10 -2.45 -2.70
C LEU A 83 -14.86 -2.51 -1.37
N TYR A 84 -16.02 -1.84 -1.29
CA TYR A 84 -16.85 -1.85 -0.09
C TYR A 84 -17.18 -3.28 0.35
N ALA A 85 -17.71 -4.08 -0.58
CA ALA A 85 -18.04 -5.48 -0.33
C ALA A 85 -16.80 -6.32 0.00
N ALA A 86 -15.69 -6.06 -0.71
CA ALA A 86 -14.44 -6.81 -0.50
C ALA A 86 -13.87 -6.59 0.90
N CYS A 87 -13.99 -5.38 1.45
CA CYS A 87 -13.52 -5.08 2.81
C CYS A 87 -14.27 -5.87 3.89
N LEU A 88 -15.51 -6.27 3.61
CA LEU A 88 -16.35 -7.05 4.52
C LEU A 88 -16.21 -8.56 4.33
N ASP A 89 -15.64 -8.98 3.21
CA ASP A 89 -15.53 -10.39 2.84
C ASP A 89 -14.18 -10.96 3.27
N GLU A 90 -14.19 -11.89 4.20
CA GLU A 90 -12.96 -12.54 4.69
C GLU A 90 -12.19 -13.27 3.59
N ALA A 91 -12.87 -13.73 2.54
CA ALA A 91 -12.21 -14.38 1.42
C ALA A 91 -11.45 -13.40 0.53
N CYS A 92 -11.83 -12.11 0.54
CA CYS A 92 -11.27 -11.07 -0.32
C CYS A 92 -10.36 -10.09 0.43
N SER A 93 -10.37 -10.11 1.75
CA SER A 93 -9.67 -9.12 2.58
C SER A 93 -8.77 -9.78 3.61
N HIS A 94 -7.84 -9.00 4.13
CA HIS A 94 -6.86 -9.46 5.11
C HIS A 94 -6.76 -8.49 6.28
N PRO A 95 -6.43 -8.98 7.49
CA PRO A 95 -6.21 -8.08 8.63
C PRO A 95 -5.16 -7.02 8.31
N HIS A 96 -5.35 -5.84 8.86
CA HIS A 96 -4.43 -4.70 8.63
C HIS A 96 -2.97 -5.07 8.93
N LEU A 97 -2.73 -5.76 10.03
CA LEU A 97 -1.36 -6.16 10.42
C LEU A 97 -0.71 -7.07 9.37
N ASP A 98 -1.48 -8.01 8.79
CA ASP A 98 -0.97 -8.91 7.76
C ASP A 98 -0.62 -8.14 6.49
N VAL A 99 -1.45 -7.17 6.10
CA VAL A 99 -1.20 -6.32 4.93
C VAL A 99 0.04 -5.46 5.15
N ARG A 100 0.15 -4.83 6.31
CA ARG A 100 1.31 -4.02 6.70
C ARG A 100 2.60 -4.83 6.62
N THR A 101 2.58 -6.03 7.18
CA THR A 101 3.72 -6.94 7.17
C THR A 101 4.08 -7.39 5.75
N ALA A 102 3.07 -7.72 4.94
CA ALA A 102 3.28 -8.17 3.57
C ALA A 102 3.85 -7.08 2.67
N ILE A 103 3.35 -5.85 2.77
CA ILE A 103 3.88 -4.73 1.98
C ILE A 103 5.33 -4.44 2.36
N LEU A 104 5.64 -4.41 3.64
CA LEU A 104 7.01 -4.20 4.10
C LEU A 104 7.95 -5.30 3.58
N ALA A 105 7.53 -6.56 3.69
CA ALA A 105 8.31 -7.70 3.20
C ALA A 105 8.53 -7.62 1.69
N TYR A 106 7.49 -7.26 0.93
CA TYR A 106 7.60 -7.08 -0.52
C TYR A 106 8.71 -6.09 -0.88
N VAL A 107 8.72 -4.94 -0.21
CA VAL A 107 9.72 -3.89 -0.48
C VAL A 107 11.11 -4.31 -0.01
N LEU A 108 11.23 -4.85 1.21
CA LEU A 108 12.53 -5.27 1.76
C LEU A 108 13.19 -6.35 0.91
N ASP A 109 12.42 -7.29 0.38
CA ASP A 109 12.96 -8.37 -0.45
C ASP A 109 13.52 -7.84 -1.77
N ARG A 110 13.03 -6.72 -2.26
CA ARG A 110 13.39 -6.15 -3.57
C ARG A 110 14.36 -4.98 -3.47
N VAL A 111 14.31 -4.22 -2.39
CA VAL A 111 15.23 -3.11 -2.11
C VAL A 111 15.69 -3.22 -0.65
N PRO A 112 16.65 -4.11 -0.34
CA PRO A 112 17.04 -4.36 1.04
C PRO A 112 17.76 -3.20 1.72
N THR A 113 18.41 -2.31 0.96
CA THR A 113 19.13 -1.18 1.55
C THR A 113 18.18 -0.05 1.91
N ALA A 114 18.19 0.36 3.17
CA ALA A 114 17.34 1.43 3.67
C ALA A 114 17.68 2.79 3.05
N ARG A 115 16.68 3.63 2.90
CA ARG A 115 16.80 5.04 2.49
C ARG A 115 17.27 5.24 1.06
N LYS A 116 17.06 4.24 0.18
CA LYS A 116 17.45 4.31 -1.23
C LYS A 116 16.26 4.41 -2.16
N ALA A 117 15.20 3.65 -1.92
CA ALA A 117 14.01 3.69 -2.76
C ALA A 117 13.15 4.92 -2.42
N CYS A 118 12.67 5.60 -3.45
CA CYS A 118 11.74 6.72 -3.29
C CYS A 118 10.30 6.24 -3.45
N LEU A 119 9.42 6.72 -2.59
CA LEU A 119 7.98 6.55 -2.76
C LEU A 119 7.54 7.28 -4.02
N ALA A 120 6.77 6.63 -4.88
CA ALA A 120 6.28 7.17 -6.14
C ALA A 120 4.80 6.88 -6.32
N GLY A 121 4.11 7.74 -7.07
CA GLY A 121 2.69 7.54 -7.38
C GLY A 121 2.00 8.83 -7.77
N SER A 122 0.77 8.71 -8.27
CA SER A 122 -0.06 9.85 -8.61
C SER A 122 -0.58 10.51 -7.34
N SER A 123 -0.24 11.77 -7.12
CA SER A 123 -0.60 12.50 -5.89
C SER A 123 -0.22 11.73 -4.62
N VAL A 124 0.90 11.03 -4.66
CA VAL A 124 1.30 10.09 -3.61
C VAL A 124 1.57 10.78 -2.25
N HIS A 125 1.73 12.11 -2.25
CA HIS A 125 1.82 12.88 -1.01
C HIS A 125 0.56 12.68 -0.13
N ALA A 126 -0.60 12.49 -0.75
CA ALA A 126 -1.84 12.22 -0.01
C ALA A 126 -1.80 10.81 0.60
N ASP A 127 -1.36 9.82 -0.16
CA ASP A 127 -1.19 8.45 0.35
C ASP A 127 -0.16 8.41 1.48
N LYS A 128 0.93 9.16 1.33
CA LYS A 128 1.99 9.22 2.33
C LYS A 128 1.48 9.65 3.70
N MET A 129 0.53 10.57 3.76
CA MET A 129 -0.04 11.03 5.04
C MET A 129 -0.70 9.88 5.81
N PHE A 130 -1.29 8.92 5.10
CA PHE A 130 -1.85 7.71 5.71
C PHE A 130 -0.76 6.68 6.04
N LEU A 131 0.21 6.50 5.13
CA LEU A 131 1.30 5.54 5.32
C LEU A 131 2.18 5.87 6.52
N VAL A 132 2.42 7.15 6.80
CA VAL A 132 3.17 7.58 7.98
C VAL A 132 2.51 7.07 9.26
N ASN A 133 1.18 7.08 9.32
CA ASN A 133 0.43 6.62 10.48
C ASN A 133 0.25 5.10 10.51
N GLU A 134 -0.03 4.49 9.36
CA GLU A 134 -0.45 3.09 9.31
C GLU A 134 0.68 2.12 8.95
N MET A 135 1.73 2.60 8.27
CA MET A 135 2.89 1.78 7.87
C MET A 135 4.21 2.49 8.15
N PRO A 136 4.46 2.85 9.43
CA PRO A 136 5.65 3.66 9.77
C PRO A 136 6.98 2.95 9.46
N GLU A 137 7.06 1.63 9.56
CA GLU A 137 8.29 0.89 9.25
C GLU A 137 8.63 0.97 7.76
N LEU A 138 7.60 0.93 6.90
CA LEU A 138 7.80 1.12 5.46
C LEU A 138 8.35 2.52 5.18
N MET A 139 7.74 3.54 5.78
CA MET A 139 8.20 4.92 5.59
C MET A 139 9.62 5.13 6.09
N ALA A 140 9.99 4.49 7.20
CA ALA A 140 11.36 4.57 7.73
C ALA A 140 12.37 3.92 6.79
N HIS A 141 11.96 2.90 6.04
CA HIS A 141 12.82 2.21 5.07
C HIS A 141 13.03 3.02 3.79
N LEU A 142 12.06 3.84 3.39
CA LEU A 142 12.12 4.61 2.16
C LEU A 142 12.94 5.90 2.31
N HIS A 143 13.40 6.43 1.18
CA HIS A 143 14.01 7.75 1.11
C HIS A 143 12.97 8.83 1.45
N TYR A 144 13.40 9.97 1.97
CA TYR A 144 12.45 11.04 2.32
C TYR A 144 11.85 11.74 1.09
N ARG A 145 12.51 11.67 -0.06
CA ARG A 145 11.99 12.24 -1.31
C ARG A 145 10.88 11.37 -1.87
N ILE A 146 9.90 12.02 -2.47
CA ILE A 146 8.81 11.36 -3.19
C ILE A 146 8.81 11.82 -4.66
N VAL A 147 8.30 10.94 -5.50
CA VAL A 147 8.23 11.17 -6.95
C VAL A 147 6.79 11.22 -7.43
#